data_7ab0fad313d9b39da3c9fe0f777bd05c
#
_entry.id   7ab0fad313d9b39da3c9fe0f777bd05c
#
_cell.length_a   1.000
_cell.length_b   1.000
_cell.length_c   1.000
_cell.angle_alpha   90.00
_cell.angle_beta   90.00
_cell.angle_gamma   90.00
#
_symmetry.space_group_name_H-M   'P 1'
#
loop_
_entity.id
_entity.type
_entity.pdbx_description
1 polymer ?
#
loop_
_entity_poly.entity_id
_entity_poly.type
_entity_poly.pdbx_seq_one_letter_code
_entity_poly.pdbx_strand_id
1 'polypeptide(L)'
;MFFQHIFESSLAHSSYIIGCQAKGVAIVIDPKRDVDTYLEIAQKNNLTITHIAETHIHADYLSGTLELIKLTGAQPYLSDEGGEDWQYEFPHIGLKDGDQFQVGNLIFKVVHTPGHTPESISIVLIXXXXXXXX
;
A
#
# COMPACT_ATOMS: atom_id res chain seq x y z
N MET A 1 -9.99 -1.85 -13.92
CA MET A 1 -9.04 -1.81 -12.79
C MET A 1 -7.87 -2.74 -13.07
N PHE A 2 -6.66 -2.29 -12.77
CA PHE A 2 -5.47 -3.12 -12.93
C PHE A 2 -5.08 -3.65 -11.56
N PHE A 3 -4.74 -4.93 -11.48
CA PHE A 3 -4.38 -5.54 -10.21
C PHE A 3 -3.25 -6.53 -10.44
N GLN A 4 -2.20 -6.44 -9.68
CA GLN A 4 -1.12 -7.42 -9.74
C GLN A 4 -0.58 -7.70 -8.34
N HIS A 5 -0.50 -8.99 -8.01
CA HIS A 5 0.07 -9.45 -6.76
C HIS A 5 1.51 -9.86 -7.04
N ILE A 6 2.43 -9.40 -6.21
CA ILE A 6 3.84 -9.71 -6.36
C ILE A 6 4.28 -10.45 -5.11
N PHE A 7 4.71 -11.69 -5.28
CA PHE A 7 5.11 -12.52 -4.15
C PHE A 7 6.60 -12.84 -4.22
N GLU A 8 7.31 -12.56 -3.13
CA GLU A 8 8.73 -12.85 -3.03
C GLU A 8 8.86 -14.09 -2.16
N SER A 9 9.08 -15.25 -2.78
CA SER A 9 9.03 -16.51 -2.04
C SER A 9 10.14 -16.64 -1.00
N SER A 10 11.31 -16.10 -1.28
CA SER A 10 12.41 -16.24 -0.33
C SER A 10 12.15 -15.50 0.97
N LEU A 11 11.33 -14.46 0.93
CA LEU A 11 11.00 -13.69 2.12
C LEU A 11 9.55 -13.87 2.54
N ALA A 12 8.81 -14.69 1.83
CA ALA A 12 7.38 -14.88 2.06
C ALA A 12 6.66 -13.54 2.13
N HIS A 13 7.03 -12.63 1.24
CA HIS A 13 6.50 -11.26 1.25
C HIS A 13 5.56 -11.05 0.08
N SER A 14 4.34 -10.60 0.38
CA SER A 14 3.37 -10.25 -0.65
C SER A 14 3.22 -8.76 -0.74
N SER A 15 3.19 -8.25 -1.94
CA SER A 15 2.89 -6.85 -2.17
C SER A 15 1.91 -6.77 -3.34
N TYR A 16 1.33 -5.59 -3.50
CA TYR A 16 0.32 -5.43 -4.54
C TYR A 16 0.47 -4.08 -5.22
N ILE A 17 0.12 -4.04 -6.51
CA ILE A 17 -0.02 -2.76 -7.19
C ILE A 17 -1.41 -2.78 -7.82
N ILE A 18 -2.21 -1.78 -7.51
CA ILE A 18 -3.59 -1.69 -7.97
C ILE A 18 -3.79 -0.33 -8.63
N GLY A 19 -4.28 -0.33 -9.83
CA GLY A 19 -4.38 0.89 -10.61
C GLY A 19 -5.77 1.18 -11.12
N CYS A 20 -6.08 2.47 -11.20
CA CYS A 20 -7.28 2.95 -11.83
C CYS A 20 -6.89 3.40 -13.23
N GLN A 21 -7.19 2.59 -14.22
CA GLN A 21 -6.77 2.86 -15.58
C GLN A 21 -7.45 4.09 -16.15
N ALA A 22 -8.67 4.36 -15.72
CA ALA A 22 -9.40 5.53 -16.20
C ALA A 22 -8.70 6.83 -15.80
N LYS A 23 -8.07 6.85 -14.65
CA LYS A 23 -7.37 8.05 -14.17
C LYS A 23 -5.87 7.97 -14.32
N GLY A 24 -5.34 6.81 -14.64
CA GLY A 24 -3.90 6.64 -14.81
C GLY A 24 -3.10 6.71 -13.53
N VAL A 25 -3.68 6.32 -12.41
CA VAL A 25 -3.01 6.38 -11.12
C VAL A 25 -3.03 5.02 -10.44
N ALA A 26 -2.13 4.80 -9.50
CA ALA A 26 -2.01 3.51 -8.85
C ALA A 26 -1.53 3.64 -7.41
N ILE A 27 -1.81 2.59 -6.63
CA ILE A 27 -1.32 2.47 -5.28
C ILE A 27 -0.47 1.21 -5.20
N VAL A 28 0.62 1.27 -4.44
CA VAL A 28 1.45 0.10 -4.15
C VAL A 28 1.26 -0.21 -2.66
N ILE A 29 0.95 -1.46 -2.36
CA ILE A 29 0.70 -1.88 -0.99
C ILE A 29 1.81 -2.81 -0.53
N ASP A 30 2.43 -2.48 0.60
CA ASP A 30 3.51 -3.26 1.21
C ASP A 30 4.66 -3.50 0.25
N PRO A 31 5.24 -2.43 -0.33
CA PRO A 31 6.31 -2.63 -1.31
C PRO A 31 7.52 -3.31 -0.72
N LYS A 32 8.15 -4.16 -1.52
CA LYS A 32 9.41 -4.76 -1.13
C LYS A 32 10.54 -3.80 -1.49
N ARG A 33 11.75 -4.15 -1.07
CA ARG A 33 12.87 -3.26 -1.24
C ARG A 33 13.23 -2.97 -2.70
N ASP A 34 13.07 -3.95 -3.57
CA ASP A 34 13.38 -3.76 -4.99
C ASP A 34 12.20 -3.06 -5.66
N VAL A 35 12.23 -1.74 -5.62
CA VAL A 35 11.10 -0.97 -6.13
C VAL A 35 11.04 -0.88 -7.64
N ASP A 36 12.08 -1.27 -8.35
CA ASP A 36 12.04 -1.22 -9.81
C ASP A 36 10.90 -2.04 -10.39
N THR A 37 10.53 -3.13 -9.69
CA THR A 37 9.42 -3.95 -10.15
C THR A 37 8.15 -3.13 -10.29
N TYR A 38 7.86 -2.30 -9.28
CA TYR A 38 6.63 -1.51 -9.31
C TYR A 38 6.69 -0.41 -10.35
N LEU A 39 7.86 0.19 -10.50
CA LEU A 39 8.01 1.25 -11.49
C LEU A 39 7.83 0.71 -12.90
N GLU A 40 8.37 -0.47 -13.18
CA GLU A 40 8.22 -1.09 -14.48
C GLU A 40 6.77 -1.46 -14.78
N ILE A 41 6.08 -2.03 -13.80
CA ILE A 41 4.69 -2.42 -13.99
C ILE A 41 3.84 -1.18 -14.25
N ALA A 42 4.07 -0.13 -13.49
CA ALA A 42 3.29 1.10 -13.67
C ALA A 42 3.54 1.69 -15.05
N GLN A 43 4.79 1.74 -15.48
CA GLN A 43 5.11 2.31 -16.77
C GLN A 43 4.48 1.50 -17.90
N LYS A 44 4.54 0.18 -17.80
CA LYS A 44 3.98 -0.67 -18.82
C LYS A 44 2.48 -0.52 -18.96
N ASN A 45 1.81 -0.15 -17.89
CA ASN A 45 0.37 -0.03 -17.89
C ASN A 45 -0.11 1.42 -17.87
N ASN A 46 0.79 2.34 -18.15
CA ASN A 46 0.47 3.78 -18.21
C ASN A 46 -0.14 4.28 -16.92
N LEU A 47 0.43 3.88 -15.79
CA LEU A 47 -0.05 4.29 -14.47
C LEU A 47 1.02 5.11 -13.78
N THR A 48 0.59 6.09 -12.99
CA THR A 48 1.48 6.86 -12.13
C THR A 48 1.23 6.43 -10.70
N ILE A 49 2.28 6.05 -9.99
CA ILE A 49 2.12 5.64 -8.60
C ILE A 49 1.94 6.89 -7.76
N THR A 50 0.75 7.06 -7.19
CA THR A 50 0.42 8.25 -6.42
C THR A 50 0.22 7.96 -4.94
N HIS A 51 0.06 6.69 -4.57
CA HIS A 51 -0.21 6.29 -3.20
C HIS A 51 0.65 5.10 -2.85
N ILE A 52 1.10 5.02 -1.61
CA ILE A 52 1.82 3.86 -1.10
C ILE A 52 1.19 3.55 0.25
N ALA A 53 0.88 2.28 0.50
CA ALA A 53 0.28 1.91 1.77
C ALA A 53 1.05 0.75 2.40
N GLU A 54 1.07 0.71 3.73
CA GLU A 54 1.67 -0.39 4.46
C GLU A 54 0.61 -0.95 5.39
N THR A 55 0.44 -2.27 5.39
CA THR A 55 -0.57 -2.88 6.24
C THR A 55 -0.04 -3.19 7.62
N HIS A 56 1.28 -3.19 7.79
CA HIS A 56 1.89 -3.39 9.10
C HIS A 56 3.30 -2.81 9.07
N ILE A 57 3.85 -2.58 10.23
CA ILE A 57 5.19 -2.01 10.31
C ILE A 57 6.20 -3.14 10.12
N HIS A 58 7.07 -2.97 9.15
CA HIS A 58 8.11 -3.96 8.89
C HIS A 58 9.36 -3.59 9.71
N ALA A 59 9.95 -4.56 10.33
CA ALA A 59 11.08 -4.31 11.21
C ALA A 59 12.22 -3.57 10.52
N ASP A 60 12.47 -3.91 9.31
CA ASP A 60 13.58 -3.25 8.61
C ASP A 60 13.13 -2.24 7.62
N TYR A 61 12.02 -1.96 7.90
CA TYR A 61 11.42 -1.07 7.13
C TYR A 61 11.70 -0.27 6.27
N LEU A 62 12.38 -0.05 6.15
CA LEU A 62 12.75 0.79 5.28
C LEU A 62 12.53 0.25 4.04
N SER A 63 12.00 -0.78 3.84
CA SER A 63 11.60 -1.34 2.69
C SER A 63 11.55 -0.46 1.53
N GLY A 64 10.74 -0.70 0.61
CA GLY A 64 10.61 0.09 -0.59
C GLY A 64 9.85 1.38 -0.43
N THR A 65 9.19 1.57 0.70
CA THR A 65 8.33 2.74 0.82
C THR A 65 9.09 4.05 0.68
N LEU A 66 10.19 4.21 1.42
CA LEU A 66 10.94 5.45 1.33
C LEU A 66 11.55 5.65 -0.06
N GLU A 67 11.99 4.57 -0.67
CA GLU A 67 12.59 4.68 -2.00
C GLU A 67 11.52 5.08 -3.03
N LEU A 68 10.33 4.48 -2.93
CA LEU A 68 9.27 4.85 -3.85
C LEU A 68 8.85 6.29 -3.66
N ILE A 69 8.80 6.78 -2.42
CA ILE A 69 8.47 8.17 -2.18
C ILE A 69 9.45 9.07 -2.90
N LYS A 70 10.74 8.76 -2.80
CA LYS A 70 11.73 9.55 -3.46
C LYS A 70 11.59 9.52 -4.96
N LEU A 71 11.29 8.39 -5.55
CA LEU A 71 11.25 8.24 -7.00
C LEU A 71 9.94 8.67 -7.63
N THR A 72 8.84 8.64 -6.90
CA THR A 72 7.53 8.93 -7.48
C THR A 72 6.84 10.14 -6.88
N GLY A 73 7.24 10.55 -5.69
CA GLY A 73 6.51 11.60 -5.00
C GLY A 73 5.19 11.13 -4.43
N ALA A 74 4.96 9.82 -4.36
CA ALA A 74 3.69 9.30 -3.89
C ALA A 74 3.49 9.57 -2.41
N GLN A 75 2.21 9.66 -2.00
CA GLN A 75 1.87 9.94 -0.62
C GLN A 75 1.79 8.64 0.18
N PRO A 76 2.52 8.50 1.28
CA PRO A 76 2.44 7.27 2.07
C PRO A 76 1.23 7.28 3.01
N TYR A 77 0.55 6.14 3.08
CA TYR A 77 -0.59 5.92 3.97
C TYR A 77 -0.21 4.74 4.85
N LEU A 78 -0.04 4.98 6.13
CA LEU A 78 0.49 3.96 7.03
C LEU A 78 -0.39 3.81 8.25
N SER A 79 -0.42 2.59 8.81
CA SER A 79 -1.27 2.33 9.96
C SER A 79 -0.85 3.14 11.18
N ASP A 80 -1.82 3.75 11.85
CA ASP A 80 -1.59 4.43 13.12
C ASP A 80 -2.26 3.67 14.25
N GLU A 81 -2.60 2.39 14.05
CA GLU A 81 -3.32 1.64 15.07
C GLU A 81 -2.42 1.10 16.18
N GLY A 82 -1.12 1.13 16.03
CA GLY A 82 -0.23 0.52 16.99
C GLY A 82 0.17 1.37 18.19
N GLY A 83 -0.31 2.59 18.27
CA GLY A 83 0.07 3.48 19.35
C GLY A 83 1.45 4.07 19.13
N GLU A 84 1.97 4.75 20.14
CA GLU A 84 3.21 5.49 19.97
C GLU A 84 4.41 4.62 19.65
N ASP A 85 4.47 3.45 20.24
CA ASP A 85 5.63 2.59 20.06
C ASP A 85 5.66 1.94 18.68
N TRP A 86 4.57 2.03 17.95
CA TRP A 86 4.45 1.35 16.69
C TRP A 86 4.15 2.29 15.54
N GLN A 87 4.59 3.51 15.61
CA GLN A 87 4.33 4.49 14.56
C GLN A 87 5.59 4.78 13.77
N TYR A 88 5.40 5.09 12.51
CA TYR A 88 6.50 5.48 11.65
C TYR A 88 6.95 6.90 12.00
N GLU A 89 8.22 7.16 11.84
CA GLU A 89 8.77 8.45 12.23
C GLU A 89 8.78 9.48 11.11
N PHE A 90 8.42 9.11 9.91
CA PHE A 90 8.41 10.08 8.81
C PHE A 90 6.98 10.51 8.50
N PRO A 91 6.83 11.66 7.81
CA PRO A 91 5.50 12.15 7.52
C PRO A 91 4.68 11.18 6.68
N HIS A 92 3.45 10.96 7.08
CA HIS A 92 2.57 10.07 6.36
C HIS A 92 1.14 10.38 6.76
N ILE A 93 0.19 9.82 6.01
CA ILE A 93 -1.21 9.92 6.38
C ILE A 93 -1.53 8.68 7.21
N GLY A 94 -1.98 8.89 8.45
CA GLY A 94 -2.28 7.77 9.33
C GLY A 94 -3.58 7.09 8.96
N LEU A 95 -3.59 5.76 8.99
CA LEU A 95 -4.78 4.99 8.69
C LEU A 95 -5.29 4.31 9.95
N LYS A 96 -6.58 4.45 10.20
CA LYS A 96 -7.21 3.81 11.34
C LYS A 96 -8.45 3.07 10.88
N ASP A 97 -8.92 2.17 11.72
CA ASP A 97 -10.08 1.35 11.41
C ASP A 97 -11.24 2.23 10.93
N GLY A 98 -11.82 1.85 9.83
CA GLY A 98 -12.95 2.58 9.27
C GLY A 98 -12.61 3.68 8.30
N ASP A 99 -11.33 4.05 8.22
CA ASP A 99 -10.93 5.10 7.29
C ASP A 99 -11.12 4.63 5.86
N GLN A 100 -11.40 5.58 4.98
CA GLN A 100 -11.47 5.30 3.56
C GLN A 100 -10.58 6.29 2.81
N PHE A 101 -10.04 5.85 1.70
CA PHE A 101 -9.30 6.75 0.84
C PHE A 101 -9.52 6.33 -0.61
N GLN A 102 -9.16 7.19 -1.52
CA GLN A 102 -9.48 6.99 -2.92
C GLN A 102 -8.24 7.08 -3.79
N VAL A 103 -8.15 6.17 -4.75
CA VAL A 103 -7.08 6.19 -5.74
C VAL A 103 -7.78 6.22 -7.10
N GLY A 104 -7.79 7.39 -7.74
CA GLY A 104 -8.56 7.55 -8.96
C GLY A 104 -10.03 7.30 -8.65
N ASN A 105 -10.63 6.32 -9.33
CA ASN A 105 -12.01 5.96 -9.10
C ASN A 105 -12.17 4.81 -8.12
N LEU A 106 -11.07 4.30 -7.58
CA LEU A 106 -11.11 3.15 -6.67
C LEU A 106 -11.19 3.64 -5.24
N ILE A 107 -12.04 3.01 -4.44
CA ILE A 107 -12.22 3.38 -3.04
C ILE A 107 -11.75 2.23 -2.17
N PHE A 108 -10.90 2.54 -1.20
CA PHE A 108 -10.34 1.56 -0.28
C PHE A 108 -10.79 1.86 1.14
N LYS A 109 -11.08 0.82 1.90
CA LYS A 109 -11.46 0.97 3.30
C LYS A 109 -10.48 0.22 4.19
N VAL A 110 -10.15 0.82 5.32
CA VAL A 110 -9.20 0.24 6.27
C VAL A 110 -9.94 -0.49 7.37
N VAL A 111 -9.51 -1.71 7.66
CA VAL A 111 -10.07 -2.50 8.75
C VAL A 111 -8.92 -2.90 9.65
N HIS A 112 -9.00 -2.60 10.94
CA HIS A 112 -7.95 -2.94 11.87
C HIS A 112 -8.02 -4.44 12.16
N THR A 113 -6.96 -5.16 11.84
CA THR A 113 -6.91 -6.60 12.01
C THR A 113 -5.65 -6.96 12.77
N PRO A 114 -5.60 -6.63 14.08
CA PRO A 114 -4.39 -6.93 14.84
C PRO A 114 -4.23 -8.44 14.95
N GLY A 115 -3.00 -8.89 14.90
CA GLY A 115 -2.73 -10.30 15.00
C GLY A 115 -1.27 -10.46 15.28
N HIS A 116 -0.50 -10.59 14.21
CA HIS A 116 0.93 -10.73 14.37
C HIS A 116 1.50 -9.50 15.09
N THR A 117 1.06 -8.31 14.73
CA THR A 117 1.48 -7.08 15.38
C THR A 117 0.24 -6.23 15.65
N PRO A 118 0.31 -5.34 16.65
CA PRO A 118 -0.89 -4.58 17.02
C PRO A 118 -1.33 -3.55 15.98
N GLU A 119 -0.44 -3.10 15.12
CA GLU A 119 -0.81 -2.08 14.15
C GLU A 119 -1.34 -2.65 12.83
N SER A 120 -1.37 -3.97 12.69
CA SER A 120 -1.77 -4.56 11.40
C SER A 120 -3.16 -4.15 10.97
N ILE A 121 -3.30 -3.85 9.70
CA ILE A 121 -4.58 -3.51 9.12
C ILE A 121 -4.78 -4.30 7.83
N SER A 122 -6.01 -4.42 7.42
CA SER A 122 -6.36 -4.95 6.12
C SER A 122 -6.95 -3.83 5.29
N ILE A 123 -6.72 -3.87 4.00
CA ILE A 123 -7.24 -2.84 3.10
C ILE A 123 -8.23 -3.51 2.15
N VAL A 124 -9.46 -3.05 2.16
CA VAL A 124 -10.54 -3.63 1.36
C VAL A 124 -10.86 -2.71 0.20
N LEU A 125 -10.84 -3.25 -1.02
CA LEU A 125 -11.20 -2.49 -2.22
C LEU A 125 -12.73 -2.55 -2.36
N ILE A 126 -13.35 -1.43 -2.33
CA ILE A 126 -14.80 -1.34 -2.49
C ILE A 126 -15.11 -1.01 -3.93
N UNK A 127 -15.46 -1.90 -4.48
CA UNK A 127 -15.80 -1.68 -5.85
C UNK A 127 -17.07 -2.33 -6.07
N UNK A 128 -17.38 -2.46 -6.95
CA UNK A 128 -18.46 -3.26 -7.28
C UNK A 128 -18.56 -4.56 -6.57
N UNK A 129 -18.17 -5.06 -6.30
CA UNK A 129 -18.38 -6.31 -5.76
C UNK A 129 -17.16 -7.07 -5.34
N UNK A 130 -16.28 -6.61 -5.51
CA UNK A 130 -15.11 -7.38 -5.27
C UNK A 130 -14.44 -6.93 -4.02
N UNK A 131 -14.00 -7.72 -3.33
CA UNK A 131 -13.35 -7.39 -2.11
C UNK A 131 -12.03 -8.06 -2.08
N UNK A 132 -11.22 -7.41 -1.88
CA UNK A 132 -9.87 -7.92 -1.75
C UNK A 132 -9.29 -7.45 -0.49
N UNK A 133 -8.61 -8.15 0.04
CA UNK A 133 -8.02 -7.87 1.33
C UNK A 133 -6.59 -8.08 1.25
N UNK A 134 -6.24 -7.48 1.85
CA UNK A 134 -4.80 -7.62 1.81
C UNK A 134 -4.05 -7.56 3.01
#